data_99b1e90b66b88b5db0389daf9cfd29e6
#
_entry.id   99b1e90b66b88b5db0389daf9cfd29e6
#
_cell.length_a   1.000
_cell.length_b   1.000
_cell.length_c   1.000
_cell.angle_alpha   90.00
_cell.angle_beta   90.00
_cell.angle_gamma   90.00
#
_symmetry.space_group_name_H-M   'P 1'
#
loop_
_entity.id
_entity.type
_entity.pdbx_description
1 polymer ?
#
loop_
_entity_poly.entity_id
_entity_poly.type
_entity_poly.pdbx_seq_one_letter_code
_entity_poly.pdbx_strand_id
1 'polypeptide(L)'
;VLAAQSGLRACDVVRLELGSINWRTREICLTQHKTGEPLSLPLEPESGNAIADYILNGRPDTAIANIFLCHTGVTRPLDARSASAVISRHMKQAGVPAERRAFHALRRTFGTRLLQNEVSLELIQQLLGHRDMNSMKPYLSIDEQGLKMCSLPLLFRGEVGGSK
;
A
#
# COMPACT_ATOMS: atom_id res chain seq x y z
N VAL A 1 2.32 9.50 -4.92
CA VAL A 1 1.11 8.90 -5.50
C VAL A 1 1.23 7.38 -5.47
N LEU A 2 2.13 6.72 -6.27
CA LEU A 2 2.24 5.27 -6.42
C LEU A 2 2.17 4.49 -5.09
N ALA A 3 3.03 4.83 -4.12
CA ALA A 3 3.09 4.12 -2.82
C ALA A 3 1.77 4.21 -2.01
N ALA A 4 1.01 5.29 -2.18
CA ALA A 4 -0.27 5.49 -1.51
C ALA A 4 -1.42 4.70 -2.17
N GLN A 5 -1.34 4.49 -3.49
CA GLN A 5 -2.37 3.81 -4.27
C GLN A 5 -2.13 2.31 -4.41
N SER A 6 -0.88 1.85 -4.33
CA SER A 6 -0.53 0.43 -4.49
C SER A 6 -0.27 -0.30 -3.16
N GLY A 7 -0.02 0.43 -2.09
CA GLY A 7 0.39 -0.15 -0.81
C GLY A 7 1.72 -0.93 -0.85
N LEU A 8 2.52 -0.81 -1.91
CA LEU A 8 3.82 -1.47 -2.04
C LEU A 8 4.78 -1.07 -0.92
N ARG A 9 5.72 -1.95 -0.59
CA ARG A 9 6.82 -1.61 0.34
C ARG A 9 7.85 -0.71 -0.33
N ALA A 10 8.57 0.08 0.44
CA ALA A 10 9.63 0.94 -0.10
C ALA A 10 10.65 0.15 -0.93
N CYS A 11 11.06 -1.04 -0.44
CA CYS A 11 11.99 -1.91 -1.16
C CYS A 11 11.43 -2.44 -2.48
N ASP A 12 10.14 -2.65 -2.59
CA ASP A 12 9.49 -3.10 -3.82
C ASP A 12 9.37 -1.93 -4.80
N VAL A 13 8.95 -0.74 -4.33
CA VAL A 13 8.85 0.47 -5.18
C VAL A 13 10.18 0.83 -5.82
N VAL A 14 11.28 0.86 -5.06
CA VAL A 14 12.59 1.26 -5.61
C VAL A 14 13.18 0.23 -6.57
N ARG A 15 12.69 -0.99 -6.55
CA ARG A 15 13.11 -2.09 -7.44
C ARG A 15 12.28 -2.19 -8.72
N LEU A 16 11.22 -1.39 -8.86
CA LEU A 16 10.47 -1.35 -10.11
C LEU A 16 11.38 -0.96 -11.25
N GLU A 17 11.35 -1.74 -12.30
CA GLU A 17 12.06 -1.52 -13.55
C GLU A 17 11.11 -0.98 -14.63
N LEU A 18 11.65 -0.44 -15.69
CA LEU A 18 10.84 0.02 -16.83
C LEU A 18 9.94 -1.09 -17.37
N GLY A 19 10.41 -2.34 -17.38
CA GLY A 19 9.64 -3.52 -17.76
C GLY A 19 8.60 -3.98 -16.73
N SER A 20 8.62 -3.45 -15.51
CA SER A 20 7.61 -3.77 -14.49
C SER A 20 6.23 -3.16 -14.80
N ILE A 21 6.17 -2.20 -15.69
CA ILE A 21 4.92 -1.52 -16.05
C ILE A 21 4.42 -2.05 -17.39
N ASN A 22 3.28 -2.71 -17.36
CA ASN A 22 2.55 -3.03 -18.56
C ASN A 22 1.55 -1.88 -18.88
N TRP A 23 1.98 -0.97 -19.74
CA TRP A 23 1.17 0.19 -20.13
C TRP A 23 -0.10 -0.18 -20.89
N ARG A 24 -0.08 -1.33 -21.61
CA ARG A 24 -1.22 -1.79 -22.42
C ARG A 24 -2.34 -2.31 -21.52
N THR A 25 -2.00 -3.15 -20.53
CA THR A 25 -2.97 -3.73 -19.59
C THR A 25 -3.20 -2.85 -18.38
N ARG A 26 -2.38 -1.79 -18.20
CA ARG A 26 -2.35 -0.92 -17.02
C ARG A 26 -2.11 -1.71 -15.73
N GLU A 27 -1.03 -2.44 -15.71
CA GLU A 27 -0.64 -3.28 -14.58
C GLU A 27 0.81 -3.03 -14.17
N ILE A 28 1.06 -3.18 -12.88
CA ILE A 28 2.39 -3.23 -12.28
C ILE A 28 2.67 -4.68 -11.95
N CYS A 29 3.66 -5.30 -12.62
CA CYS A 29 4.07 -6.67 -12.39
C CYS A 29 5.44 -6.69 -11.71
N LEU A 30 5.53 -7.35 -10.55
CA LEU A 30 6.79 -7.44 -9.80
C LEU A 30 6.85 -8.73 -8.98
N THR A 31 8.05 -9.08 -8.55
CA THR A 31 8.26 -10.09 -7.49
C THR A 31 8.56 -9.37 -6.19
N GLN A 32 7.74 -9.61 -5.16
CA GLN A 32 7.92 -8.98 -3.86
C GLN A 32 9.25 -9.39 -3.23
N HIS A 33 10.09 -8.41 -2.89
CA HIS A 33 11.43 -8.68 -2.37
C HIS A 33 11.45 -9.52 -1.08
N LYS A 34 10.52 -9.27 -0.17
CA LYS A 34 10.50 -9.93 1.14
C LYS A 34 9.92 -11.34 1.10
N THR A 35 8.99 -11.61 0.21
CA THR A 35 8.24 -12.88 0.16
C THR A 35 8.67 -13.77 -1.00
N GLY A 36 9.25 -13.19 -2.06
CA GLY A 36 9.55 -13.88 -3.30
C GLY A 36 8.33 -14.17 -4.17
N GLU A 37 7.15 -13.71 -3.76
CA GLU A 37 5.90 -13.98 -4.47
C GLU A 37 5.70 -13.00 -5.63
N PRO A 38 5.22 -13.49 -6.79
CA PRO A 38 4.81 -12.61 -7.87
C PRO A 38 3.56 -11.83 -7.47
N LEU A 39 3.49 -10.58 -7.88
CA LEU A 39 2.37 -9.69 -7.61
C LEU A 39 2.05 -8.90 -8.87
N SER A 40 0.79 -8.90 -9.27
CA SER A 40 0.24 -7.97 -10.27
C SER A 40 -0.76 -7.05 -9.58
N LEU A 41 -0.63 -5.77 -9.83
CA LEU A 41 -1.49 -4.72 -9.28
C LEU A 41 -2.00 -3.84 -10.41
N PRO A 42 -3.23 -3.32 -10.32
CA PRO A 42 -3.69 -2.31 -11.26
C PRO A 42 -2.82 -1.05 -11.15
N LEU A 43 -2.51 -0.45 -12.28
CA LEU A 43 -1.85 0.84 -12.38
C LEU A 43 -2.92 1.92 -12.50
N GLU A 44 -3.21 2.57 -11.38
CA GLU A 44 -4.14 3.68 -11.35
C GLU A 44 -3.68 4.82 -12.27
N PRO A 45 -4.62 5.50 -12.98
CA PRO A 45 -4.28 6.52 -13.96
C PRO A 45 -3.36 7.63 -13.42
N GLU A 46 -3.60 8.09 -12.21
CA GLU A 46 -2.79 9.13 -11.57
C GLU A 46 -1.34 8.66 -11.33
N SER A 47 -1.16 7.41 -10.86
CA SER A 47 0.17 6.81 -10.69
C SER A 47 0.84 6.57 -12.03
N GLY A 48 0.10 6.09 -13.02
CA GLY A 48 0.60 5.86 -14.37
C GLY A 48 1.10 7.15 -15.02
N ASN A 49 0.30 8.21 -14.97
CA ASN A 49 0.67 9.51 -15.51
C ASN A 49 1.92 10.09 -14.82
N ALA A 50 1.98 10.00 -13.47
CA ALA A 50 3.14 10.48 -12.72
C ALA A 50 4.42 9.68 -13.03
N ILE A 51 4.32 8.37 -13.23
CA ILE A 51 5.46 7.53 -13.63
C ILE A 51 5.89 7.87 -15.07
N ALA A 52 4.93 8.01 -15.99
CA ALA A 52 5.22 8.35 -17.38
C ALA A 52 5.88 9.73 -17.49
N ASP A 53 5.36 10.74 -16.78
CA ASP A 53 5.96 12.08 -16.74
C ASP A 53 7.39 12.03 -16.20
N TYR A 54 7.61 11.29 -15.12
CA TYR A 54 8.95 11.13 -14.57
C TYR A 54 9.90 10.44 -15.56
N ILE A 55 9.46 9.38 -16.23
CA ILE A 55 10.29 8.65 -17.20
C ILE A 55 10.65 9.54 -18.39
N LEU A 56 9.69 10.33 -18.88
CA LEU A 56 9.88 11.15 -20.09
C LEU A 56 10.64 12.44 -19.84
N ASN A 57 10.40 13.08 -18.69
CA ASN A 57 10.83 14.45 -18.44
C ASN A 57 11.82 14.59 -17.25
N GLY A 58 11.86 13.63 -16.34
CA GLY A 58 12.62 13.77 -15.10
C GLY A 58 13.73 12.73 -14.91
N ARG A 59 13.59 11.55 -15.50
CA ARG A 59 14.54 10.46 -15.30
C ARG A 59 15.82 10.69 -16.09
N PRO A 60 17.02 10.57 -15.47
CA PRO A 60 18.30 10.64 -16.21
C PRO A 60 18.37 9.58 -17.30
N ASP A 61 18.95 9.95 -18.46
CA ASP A 61 19.23 8.99 -19.53
C ASP A 61 20.37 8.05 -19.10
N THR A 62 20.08 6.76 -19.04
CA THR A 62 21.01 5.75 -18.54
C THR A 62 20.54 4.34 -18.90
N ALA A 63 21.45 3.40 -18.97
CA ALA A 63 21.18 1.97 -19.19
C ALA A 63 20.60 1.26 -17.94
N ILE A 64 20.49 1.93 -16.79
CA ILE A 64 19.90 1.34 -15.58
C ILE A 64 18.43 1.07 -15.81
N ALA A 65 17.98 -0.17 -15.57
CA ALA A 65 16.58 -0.57 -15.82
C ALA A 65 15.58 0.00 -14.78
N ASN A 66 16.04 0.31 -13.57
CA ASN A 66 15.17 0.82 -12.50
C ASN A 66 14.47 2.12 -12.90
N ILE A 67 13.18 2.23 -12.57
CA ILE A 67 12.41 3.46 -12.80
C ILE A 67 12.99 4.59 -11.97
N PHE A 68 13.09 4.40 -10.64
CA PHE A 68 13.47 5.47 -9.70
C PHE A 68 14.98 5.50 -9.46
N LEU A 69 15.59 6.64 -9.76
CA LEU A 69 17.03 6.87 -9.69
C LEU A 69 17.37 8.00 -8.71
N CYS A 70 18.60 8.00 -8.21
CA CYS A 70 19.17 9.14 -7.50
C CYS A 70 19.53 10.24 -8.51
N HIS A 71 19.15 11.49 -8.20
CA HIS A 71 19.44 12.69 -9.01
C HIS A 71 20.63 13.49 -8.50
N THR A 72 21.23 13.07 -7.41
CA THR A 72 22.40 13.75 -6.82
C THR A 72 23.59 12.81 -6.79
N GLY A 73 24.74 13.30 -7.24
CA GLY A 73 25.95 12.51 -7.34
C GLY A 73 25.92 11.52 -8.51
N VAL A 74 26.46 10.31 -8.29
CA VAL A 74 26.49 9.27 -9.31
C VAL A 74 25.09 8.71 -9.53
N THR A 75 24.64 8.63 -10.79
CA THR A 75 23.36 8.02 -11.16
C THR A 75 23.34 6.55 -10.77
N ARG A 76 22.43 6.17 -9.92
CA ARG A 76 22.25 4.81 -9.40
C ARG A 76 20.78 4.59 -9.02
N PRO A 77 20.32 3.33 -8.88
CA PRO A 77 18.99 3.05 -8.36
C PRO A 77 18.75 3.74 -7.01
N LEU A 78 17.56 4.27 -6.82
CA LEU A 78 17.13 4.82 -5.54
C LEU A 78 17.05 3.69 -4.51
N ASP A 79 17.56 3.91 -3.31
CA ASP A 79 17.43 2.95 -2.21
C ASP A 79 16.19 3.21 -1.35
N ALA A 80 15.75 2.19 -0.60
CA ALA A 80 14.54 2.26 0.19
C ALA A 80 14.60 3.31 1.33
N ARG A 81 15.80 3.58 1.87
CA ARG A 81 16.00 4.62 2.89
C ARG A 81 15.80 6.00 2.30
N SER A 82 16.41 6.27 1.15
CA SER A 82 16.26 7.52 0.42
C SER A 82 14.80 7.75 -0.01
N ALA A 83 14.12 6.71 -0.53
CA ALA A 83 12.70 6.79 -0.84
C ALA A 83 11.86 7.13 0.39
N SER A 84 12.14 6.51 1.54
CA SER A 84 11.45 6.80 2.80
C SER A 84 11.70 8.23 3.28
N ALA A 85 12.91 8.74 3.13
CA ALA A 85 13.25 10.12 3.47
C ALA A 85 12.50 11.14 2.60
N VAL A 86 12.39 10.88 1.30
CA VAL A 86 11.62 11.72 0.36
C VAL A 86 10.16 11.76 0.79
N ILE A 87 9.53 10.61 1.03
CA ILE A 87 8.14 10.53 1.48
C ILE A 87 7.95 11.25 2.83
N SER A 88 8.81 11.02 3.81
CA SER A 88 8.74 11.68 5.12
C SER A 88 8.81 13.21 4.99
N ARG A 89 9.66 13.73 4.09
CA ARG A 89 9.77 15.17 3.81
C ARG A 89 8.46 15.72 3.23
N HIS A 90 7.88 15.05 2.24
CA HIS A 90 6.59 15.47 1.66
C HIS A 90 5.44 15.40 2.66
N MET A 91 5.39 14.35 3.48
CA MET A 91 4.42 14.26 4.57
C MET A 91 4.57 15.40 5.58
N LYS A 92 5.82 15.81 5.90
CA LYS A 92 6.08 16.97 6.74
C LYS A 92 5.53 18.25 6.12
N GLN A 93 5.78 18.47 4.84
CA GLN A 93 5.26 19.64 4.10
C GLN A 93 3.72 19.66 4.07
N ALA A 94 3.09 18.49 4.02
CA ALA A 94 1.64 18.34 4.07
C ALA A 94 1.05 18.40 5.51
N GLY A 95 1.85 18.75 6.53
CA GLY A 95 1.37 18.88 7.91
C GLY A 95 1.12 17.56 8.65
N VAL A 96 1.54 16.41 8.09
CA VAL A 96 1.35 15.13 8.77
C VAL A 96 2.18 15.08 10.06
N PRO A 97 1.62 14.61 11.20
CA PRO A 97 2.34 14.47 12.47
C PRO A 97 3.59 13.59 12.37
N ALA A 98 4.64 13.88 13.14
CA ALA A 98 5.96 13.24 13.03
C ALA A 98 5.90 11.71 13.15
N GLU A 99 5.11 11.20 14.08
CA GLU A 99 4.91 9.78 14.38
C GLU A 99 4.25 9.01 13.24
N ARG A 100 3.62 9.70 12.29
CA ARG A 100 2.94 9.12 11.12
C ARG A 100 3.73 9.29 9.82
N ARG A 101 4.88 9.96 9.84
CA ARG A 101 5.69 10.26 8.64
C ARG A 101 6.59 9.08 8.24
N ALA A 102 5.99 7.96 7.93
CA ALA A 102 6.72 6.78 7.51
C ALA A 102 6.15 6.20 6.22
N PHE A 103 7.01 5.64 5.37
CA PHE A 103 6.58 4.94 4.16
C PHE A 103 5.53 3.86 4.48
N HIS A 104 5.70 3.16 5.60
CA HIS A 104 4.77 2.13 6.06
C HIS A 104 3.38 2.68 6.43
N ALA A 105 3.25 3.96 6.78
CA ALA A 105 1.95 4.58 7.02
C ALA A 105 1.08 4.64 5.76
N LEU A 106 1.68 4.89 4.59
CA LEU A 106 0.96 4.86 3.31
C LEU A 106 0.35 3.48 3.05
N ARG A 107 1.14 2.45 3.31
CA ARG A 107 0.70 1.07 3.14
C ARG A 107 -0.43 0.70 4.12
N ARG A 108 -0.35 1.13 5.38
CA ARG A 108 -1.46 0.96 6.34
C ARG A 108 -2.71 1.68 5.87
N THR A 109 -2.57 2.92 5.42
CA THR A 109 -3.70 3.70 4.88
C THR A 109 -4.34 3.00 3.69
N PHE A 110 -3.54 2.42 2.80
CA PHE A 110 -4.03 1.63 1.67
C PHE A 110 -4.83 0.42 2.14
N GLY A 111 -4.29 -0.40 3.05
CA GLY A 111 -5.00 -1.55 3.61
C GLY A 111 -6.29 -1.18 4.35
N THR A 112 -6.28 -0.06 5.12
CA THR A 112 -7.49 0.45 5.77
C THR A 112 -8.55 0.87 4.77
N ARG A 113 -8.17 1.52 3.67
CA ARG A 113 -9.11 1.89 2.59
C ARG A 113 -9.72 0.67 1.91
N LEU A 114 -8.92 -0.37 1.66
CA LEU A 114 -9.45 -1.62 1.11
C LEU A 114 -10.51 -2.23 2.05
N LEU A 115 -10.22 -2.28 3.34
CA LEU A 115 -11.16 -2.79 4.35
C LEU A 115 -12.46 -1.95 4.40
N GLN A 116 -12.35 -0.62 4.35
CA GLN A 116 -13.49 0.29 4.30
C GLN A 116 -14.33 0.14 3.01
N ASN A 117 -13.75 -0.41 1.95
CA ASN A 117 -14.43 -0.78 0.72
C ASN A 117 -14.82 -2.27 0.68
N GLU A 118 -14.99 -2.88 1.85
CA GLU A 118 -15.47 -4.26 2.02
C GLU A 118 -14.61 -5.34 1.36
N VAL A 119 -13.34 -5.04 1.09
CA VAL A 119 -12.39 -6.05 0.60
C VAL A 119 -12.03 -6.99 1.74
N SER A 120 -12.11 -8.30 1.51
CA SER A 120 -11.84 -9.30 2.56
C SER A 120 -10.41 -9.20 3.11
N LEU A 121 -10.25 -9.53 4.40
CA LEU A 121 -8.93 -9.52 5.06
C LEU A 121 -7.93 -10.46 4.39
N GLU A 122 -8.39 -11.60 3.87
CA GLU A 122 -7.55 -12.56 3.15
C GLU A 122 -6.97 -11.94 1.87
N LEU A 123 -7.81 -11.22 1.12
CA LEU A 123 -7.35 -10.55 -0.10
C LEU A 123 -6.41 -9.39 0.22
N ILE A 124 -6.70 -8.60 1.28
CA ILE A 124 -5.80 -7.55 1.77
C ILE A 124 -4.46 -8.16 2.19
N GLN A 125 -4.47 -9.30 2.89
CA GLN A 125 -3.28 -10.01 3.29
C GLN A 125 -2.43 -10.43 2.09
N GLN A 126 -3.05 -11.00 1.06
CA GLN A 126 -2.39 -11.40 -0.18
C GLN A 126 -1.79 -10.19 -0.91
N LEU A 127 -2.58 -9.15 -1.16
CA LEU A 127 -2.13 -7.92 -1.83
C LEU A 127 -0.96 -7.26 -1.11
N LEU A 128 -1.04 -7.21 0.21
CA LEU A 128 0.04 -6.67 1.02
C LEU A 128 1.19 -7.67 1.22
N GLY A 129 1.07 -8.95 0.86
CA GLY A 129 2.08 -9.98 1.08
C GLY A 129 2.45 -10.09 2.55
N HIS A 130 1.46 -10.19 3.43
CA HIS A 130 1.63 -10.44 4.85
C HIS A 130 1.64 -11.96 5.09
N ARG A 131 2.79 -12.52 5.48
CA ARG A 131 2.91 -13.94 5.83
C ARG A 131 2.36 -14.27 7.22
N ASP A 132 2.33 -13.29 8.11
CA ASP A 132 1.92 -13.45 9.50
C ASP A 132 0.61 -12.69 9.77
N MET A 133 -0.36 -13.39 10.36
CA MET A 133 -1.63 -12.83 10.82
C MET A 133 -1.43 -11.69 11.84
N ASN A 134 -0.33 -11.70 12.61
CA ASN A 134 0.00 -10.60 13.52
C ASN A 134 0.18 -9.26 12.78
N SER A 135 0.62 -9.30 11.54
CA SER A 135 0.72 -8.10 10.68
C SER A 135 -0.64 -7.51 10.31
N MET A 136 -1.73 -8.28 10.50
CA MET A 136 -3.11 -7.85 10.24
C MET A 136 -3.80 -7.25 11.47
N LYS A 137 -3.21 -7.34 12.68
CA LYS A 137 -3.79 -6.78 13.91
C LYS A 137 -4.29 -5.34 13.79
N PRO A 138 -3.56 -4.41 13.13
CA PRO A 138 -4.05 -3.03 12.97
C PRO A 138 -5.35 -2.92 12.17
N TYR A 139 -5.66 -3.92 11.35
CA TYR A 139 -6.88 -3.96 10.54
C TYR A 139 -8.02 -4.66 11.26
N LEU A 140 -7.72 -5.69 12.07
CA LEU A 140 -8.70 -6.43 12.87
C LEU A 140 -9.42 -5.52 13.87
N SER A 141 -8.71 -4.58 14.49
CA SER A 141 -9.33 -3.62 15.42
C SER A 141 -10.33 -2.66 14.76
N ILE A 142 -10.17 -2.41 13.47
CA ILE A 142 -11.10 -1.59 12.67
C ILE A 142 -12.34 -2.43 12.31
N ASP A 143 -12.12 -3.70 11.99
CA ASP A 143 -13.18 -4.65 11.65
C ASP A 143 -14.09 -4.93 12.87
N GLU A 144 -13.51 -5.11 14.07
CA GLU A 144 -14.28 -5.23 15.32
C GLU A 144 -15.18 -4.03 15.61
N GLN A 145 -14.76 -2.81 15.27
CA GLN A 145 -15.60 -1.62 15.39
C GLN A 145 -16.76 -1.65 14.38
N GLY A 146 -16.51 -2.09 13.15
CA GLY A 146 -17.53 -2.30 12.14
C GLY A 146 -18.53 -3.39 12.54
N LEU A 147 -18.05 -4.52 13.04
CA LEU A 147 -18.88 -5.63 13.53
C LEU A 147 -19.73 -5.22 14.73
N LYS A 148 -19.21 -4.42 15.66
CA LYS A 148 -19.99 -3.89 16.79
C LYS A 148 -21.10 -2.94 16.35
N MET A 149 -20.92 -2.20 15.26
CA MET A 149 -21.99 -1.37 14.69
C MET A 149 -23.05 -2.17 13.96
N CYS A 150 -22.69 -3.35 13.44
CA CYS A 150 -23.59 -4.28 12.75
C CYS A 150 -24.25 -5.31 13.68
N SER A 151 -23.82 -5.43 14.95
CA SER A 151 -24.44 -6.33 15.91
C SER A 151 -25.84 -5.80 16.27
N LEU A 152 -26.86 -6.41 15.69
CA LEU A 152 -28.23 -6.22 16.14
C LEU A 152 -28.32 -6.60 17.62
N PRO A 153 -29.00 -5.82 18.47
CA PRO A 153 -29.23 -6.23 19.84
C PRO A 153 -30.01 -7.56 19.81
N LEU A 154 -29.38 -8.61 20.34
CA LEU A 154 -30.08 -9.87 20.59
C LEU A 154 -31.21 -9.57 21.55
N LEU A 155 -32.42 -9.45 21.01
CA LEU A 155 -33.65 -9.47 21.80
C LEU A 155 -33.72 -10.86 22.41
N PHE A 156 -33.22 -11.01 23.64
CA PHE A 156 -33.55 -12.16 24.48
C PHE A 156 -35.06 -12.14 24.73
N ARG A 157 -35.76 -12.93 23.95
CA ARG A 157 -37.14 -13.28 24.20
C ARG A 157 -37.10 -14.41 25.24
N GLY A 158 -37.03 -14.02 26.49
CA GLY A 158 -37.09 -14.93 27.62
C GLY A 158 -38.04 -14.36 28.65
N GLU A 159 -39.28 -14.72 28.56
CA GLU A 159 -40.18 -14.96 29.69
C GLU A 159 -41.40 -15.71 29.16
N VAL A 160 -41.32 -17.02 29.23
CA VAL A 160 -42.54 -17.81 29.32
C VAL A 160 -42.85 -17.92 30.82
N GLY A 161 -43.74 -17.06 31.27
CA GLY A 161 -44.36 -17.20 32.57
C GLY A 161 -45.10 -18.50 32.62
N GLY A 162 -44.75 -19.35 33.59
CA GLY A 162 -45.50 -20.52 34.02
C GLY A 162 -46.15 -20.21 35.34
N SER A 163 -47.43 -19.83 35.30
CA SER A 163 -48.30 -19.85 36.48
C SER A 163 -48.62 -21.27 36.91
N LYS A 164 -48.56 -21.46 38.18
CA LYS A 164 -49.13 -22.36 39.16
C LYS A 164 -48.20 -23.38 39.74
#